data_0b3ee8eca7956284858ace1957e56068
#
_entry.id   0b3ee8eca7956284858ace1957e56068
#
_cell.length_a   1.000
_cell.length_b   1.000
_cell.length_c   1.000
_cell.angle_alpha   90.00
_cell.angle_beta   90.00
_cell.angle_gamma   90.00
#
_symmetry.space_group_name_H-M   'P 1'
#
loop_
_entity.id
_entity.type
_entity.pdbx_description
1 polymer ?
#
loop_
_entity_poly.entity_id
_entity_poly.type
_entity_poly.pdbx_seq_one_letter_code
_entity_poly.pdbx_strand_id
1 'polypeptide(L)' 'MHFDISANAELDDVWQMIIEKLGNDAKEICSNSSSFYTTQDGLECSLRKINGELIGICYREKNRNNGFRWTINKHN' A
#
# COMPACT_ATOMS: atom_id res chain seq x y z
N MET A 1 -2.68 10.23 -1.61
CA MET A 1 -1.61 10.03 -2.61
C MET A 1 -1.81 8.70 -3.33
N HIS A 2 -1.33 8.58 -4.54
CA HIS A 2 -1.56 7.37 -5.33
C HIS A 2 -0.37 7.11 -6.28
N PHE A 3 -0.31 5.89 -6.79
CA PHE A 3 0.65 5.51 -7.83
C PHE A 3 0.06 4.41 -8.71
N ASP A 4 0.52 4.36 -9.96
CA ASP A 4 0.12 3.32 -10.91
C ASP A 4 1.24 2.29 -11.04
N ILE A 5 0.86 1.02 -11.16
CA ILE A 5 1.80 -0.06 -11.31
C ILE A 5 1.23 -1.11 -12.26
N SER A 6 2.12 -1.82 -12.96
CA SER A 6 1.75 -2.87 -13.90
C SER A 6 1.01 -4.02 -13.19
N ALA A 7 0.07 -4.65 -13.90
CA ALA A 7 -0.62 -5.83 -13.40
C ALA A 7 0.33 -7.00 -13.11
N ASN A 8 1.50 -7.03 -13.75
CA ASN A 8 2.50 -8.07 -13.57
C ASN A 8 3.46 -7.81 -12.41
N ALA A 9 3.35 -6.66 -11.75
CA ALA A 9 4.20 -6.32 -10.62
C ALA A 9 3.90 -7.23 -9.42
N GLU A 10 4.96 -7.60 -8.72
CA GLU A 10 4.84 -8.39 -7.51
C GLU A 10 4.55 -7.50 -6.29
N LEU A 11 4.10 -8.10 -5.20
CA LEU A 11 3.80 -7.35 -3.98
C LEU A 11 5.01 -6.60 -3.42
N ASP A 12 6.22 -7.15 -3.61
CA ASP A 12 7.44 -6.46 -3.20
C ASP A 12 7.63 -5.15 -3.96
N ASP A 13 7.29 -5.12 -5.24
CA ASP A 13 7.35 -3.90 -6.05
C ASP A 13 6.34 -2.86 -5.54
N VAL A 14 5.13 -3.31 -5.21
CA VAL A 14 4.10 -2.45 -4.62
C VAL A 14 4.59 -1.86 -3.31
N TRP A 15 5.19 -2.69 -2.45
CA TRP A 15 5.71 -2.27 -1.15
C TRP A 15 6.80 -1.20 -1.29
N GLN A 16 7.71 -1.38 -2.26
CA GLN A 16 8.75 -0.39 -2.54
C GLN A 16 8.14 0.95 -2.97
N MET A 17 7.09 0.93 -3.78
CA MET A 17 6.40 2.14 -4.21
C MET A 17 5.70 2.83 -3.03
N ILE A 18 5.10 2.08 -2.13
CA ILE A 18 4.49 2.62 -0.91
C ILE A 18 5.54 3.34 -0.07
N ILE A 19 6.68 2.71 0.15
CA ILE A 19 7.80 3.29 0.90
C ILE A 19 8.29 4.57 0.24
N GLU A 20 8.46 4.55 -1.07
CA GLU A 20 8.91 5.71 -1.83
C GLU A 20 7.94 6.90 -1.69
N LYS A 21 6.64 6.63 -1.80
CA LYS A 21 5.60 7.66 -1.72
C LYS A 21 5.45 8.23 -0.31
N LEU A 22 5.64 7.43 0.70
CA LEU A 22 5.53 7.88 2.09
C LEU A 22 6.78 8.61 2.58
N GLY A 23 7.92 8.37 1.95
CA GLY A 23 9.16 9.08 2.28
C GLY A 23 9.55 8.93 3.75
N ASN A 24 9.60 10.04 4.48
CA ASN A 24 10.02 10.05 5.88
C ASN A 24 9.11 9.24 6.79
N ASP A 25 7.83 9.14 6.47
CA ASP A 25 6.88 8.36 7.25
C ASP A 25 7.15 6.85 7.15
N ALA A 26 7.88 6.44 6.11
CA ALA A 26 8.21 5.02 5.90
C ALA A 26 9.01 4.42 7.06
N LYS A 27 9.74 5.26 7.81
CA LYS A 27 10.49 4.80 8.97
C LYS A 27 9.58 4.29 10.09
N GLU A 28 8.35 4.76 10.14
CA GLU A 28 7.37 4.36 11.14
C GLU A 28 6.61 3.09 10.73
N ILE A 29 6.72 2.69 9.46
CA ILE A 29 6.01 1.55 8.93
C ILE A 29 6.90 0.32 8.99
N CYS A 30 6.39 -0.72 9.60
CA CYS A 30 7.10 -1.99 9.69
C CYS A 30 6.40 -3.03 8.82
N SER A 31 7.12 -3.65 7.89
CA SER A 31 6.57 -4.70 7.03
C SER A 31 6.04 -5.90 7.81
N ASN A 32 6.58 -6.13 9.01
CA ASN A 32 6.11 -7.22 9.87
C ASN A 32 4.74 -6.94 10.49
N SER A 33 4.39 -5.64 10.65
CA SER A 33 3.11 -5.23 11.22
C SER A 33 2.11 -4.79 10.14
N SER A 34 2.58 -4.56 8.92
CA SER A 34 1.75 -4.19 7.78
C SER A 34 1.55 -5.42 6.90
N SER A 35 0.34 -5.63 6.42
CA SER A 35 0.03 -6.83 5.65
C SER A 35 -0.96 -6.55 4.53
N PHE A 36 -0.78 -7.25 3.41
CA PHE A 36 -1.76 -7.27 2.34
C PHE A 36 -2.83 -8.33 2.64
N TYR A 37 -4.08 -7.99 2.35
CA TYR A 37 -5.19 -8.92 2.51
C TYR A 37 -6.20 -8.73 1.39
N THR A 38 -6.89 -9.80 1.04
CA THR A 38 -7.91 -9.78 0.01
C THR A 38 -9.23 -9.30 0.58
N THR A 39 -9.85 -8.33 -0.09
CA THR A 39 -11.19 -7.85 0.25
C THR A 39 -12.16 -8.20 -0.87
N GLN A 40 -13.43 -7.89 -0.68
CA GLN A 40 -14.46 -8.06 -1.69
C GLN A 40 -14.12 -7.28 -2.97
N ASP A 41 -13.51 -6.10 -2.83
CA ASP A 41 -13.22 -5.19 -3.94
C ASP A 41 -11.80 -5.33 -4.49
N GLY A 42 -10.97 -6.19 -3.89
CA GLY A 42 -9.62 -6.41 -4.38
C GLY A 42 -8.60 -6.69 -3.29
N LEU A 43 -7.51 -5.95 -3.32
CA LEU A 43 -6.40 -6.12 -2.39
C LEU A 43 -6.15 -4.84 -1.63
N GLU A 44 -6.00 -4.95 -0.33
CA GLU A 44 -5.68 -3.85 0.56
C GLU A 44 -4.42 -4.14 1.37
N CYS A 45 -3.83 -3.09 1.90
CA CYS A 45 -2.72 -3.20 2.85
C CYS A 45 -3.00 -2.31 4.05
N SER A 46 -2.96 -2.88 5.25
CA SER A 46 -2.95 -2.10 6.48
C SER A 46 -1.54 -1.62 6.75
N LEU A 47 -1.35 -0.30 6.79
CA LEU A 47 -0.06 0.31 7.10
C LEU A 47 0.01 0.55 8.60
N ARG A 48 0.97 -0.09 9.26
CA ARG A 48 1.08 -0.04 10.72
C ARG A 48 2.47 0.32 11.17
N LYS A 49 2.55 0.97 12.33
CA LYS A 49 3.80 1.21 13.03
C LYS A 49 4.35 -0.10 13.62
N ILE A 50 5.59 -0.06 14.08
CA ILE A 50 6.23 -1.22 14.70
C ILE A 50 5.41 -1.77 15.88
N ASN A 51 4.73 -0.89 16.63
CA ASN A 51 3.87 -1.29 17.75
C ASN A 51 2.49 -1.78 17.33
N GLY A 52 2.21 -1.86 16.02
CA GLY A 52 0.93 -2.32 15.49
C GLY A 52 -0.14 -1.25 15.31
N GLU A 53 0.13 0.00 15.69
CA GLU A 53 -0.82 1.11 15.53
C GLU A 53 -1.10 1.36 14.04
N LEU A 54 -2.37 1.43 13.67
CA LEU A 54 -2.78 1.71 12.30
C LEU A 54 -2.49 3.16 11.95
N ILE A 55 -1.72 3.37 10.88
CA ILE A 55 -1.38 4.71 10.40
C ILE A 55 -2.01 5.01 9.04
N GLY A 56 -2.55 4.02 8.38
CA GLY A 56 -3.21 4.23 7.10
C GLY A 56 -3.61 2.94 6.44
N ILE A 57 -4.27 3.08 5.31
CA ILE A 57 -4.70 1.97 4.46
C ILE A 57 -4.26 2.26 3.04
N CYS A 58 -3.80 1.23 2.34
CA CYS A 58 -3.49 1.30 0.93
C CYS A 58 -4.36 0.26 0.21
N TYR A 59 -5.04 0.67 -0.84
CA TYR A 59 -5.89 -0.22 -1.62
C TYR A 59 -5.70 0.00 -3.10
N ARG A 60 -6.07 -1.01 -3.89
CA ARG A 60 -5.92 -0.94 -5.34
C ARG A 60 -7.25 -1.03 -6.06
N GLU A 61 -7.27 -0.43 -7.25
CA GLU A 61 -8.33 -0.56 -8.22
C GLU A 61 -7.71 -0.69 -9.62
N LYS A 62 -8.43 -1.30 -10.55
CA LYS A 62 -7.94 -1.43 -11.92
C LYS A 62 -7.87 -0.06 -12.59
N ASN A 63 -6.79 0.19 -13.33
CA ASN A 63 -6.67 1.37 -14.16
C ASN A 63 -6.95 1.03 -15.64
N ARG A 64 -6.92 2.07 -16.50
CA ARG A 64 -7.26 1.93 -17.92
C ARG A 64 -6.18 1.20 -18.74
N ASN A 65 -4.99 1.00 -18.19
CA ASN A 65 -3.83 0.47 -18.91
C ASN A 65 -3.52 -0.97 -18.53
N ASN A 66 -4.52 -1.74 -18.08
CA ASN A 66 -4.37 -3.12 -17.63
C ASN A 66 -3.41 -3.27 -16.45
N GLY A 67 -3.30 -2.23 -15.65
CA GLY A 67 -2.54 -2.24 -14.42
C GLY A 67 -3.44 -1.91 -13.24
N PHE A 68 -2.83 -1.45 -12.16
CA PHE A 68 -3.53 -1.07 -10.95
C PHE A 68 -3.12 0.32 -10.50
N ARG A 69 -4.07 1.04 -9.94
CA ARG A 69 -3.79 2.26 -9.18
C ARG A 69 -3.95 1.95 -7.71
N TRP A 70 -2.90 2.23 -6.96
CA TRP A 70 -2.91 2.13 -5.51
C TRP A 70 -3.12 3.50 -4.90
N THR A 71 -4.02 3.57 -3.95
CA THR A 71 -4.31 4.80 -3.20
C THR A 71 -3.91 4.61 -1.74
N ILE A 72 -3.16 5.57 -1.21
CA ILE A 72 -2.71 5.56 0.18
C ILE A 72 -3.52 6.61 0.94
N ASN A 73 -4.29 6.18 1.92
CA ASN A 73 -5.05 7.05 2.82
C ASN A 73 -4.43 6.99 4.20
N LYS A 74 -3.88 8.10 4.65
CA LYS A 74 -3.37 8.20 6.02
C LYS A 74 -4.52 8.34 7.00
N HIS A 75 -4.39 7.63 8.10
CA HIS A 75 -5.31 7.73 9.23
C HIS A 75 -4.83 8.85 10.14
N ASN A 76 -5.67 9.82 10.37
CA ASN A 76 -5.36 10.94 11.24
C ASN A 76 -5.84 10.68 12.67
#